data_ec4ef7b9b0a1958c054bac5eefbeb98d
#
_entry.id   ec4ef7b9b0a1958c054bac5eefbeb98d
#
_cell.length_a   1.000
_cell.length_b   1.000
_cell.length_c   1.000
_cell.angle_alpha   90.00
_cell.angle_beta   90.00
_cell.angle_gamma   90.00
#
_symmetry.space_group_name_H-M   'P 1'
#
loop_
_entity.id
_entity.type
_entity.pdbx_description
1 polymer ?
#
loop_
_entity_poly.entity_id
_entity_poly.type
_entity_poly.pdbx_seq_one_letter_code
_entity_poly.pdbx_strand_id
1 'polypeptide(L)'
;MSKKKINLKQIANYLDGKVIGEEDCEVENILPLDLANKEDISFFYNKKFIDKLKTTKAKVVVLEEEYTSLNNSISIVVKDAHIAYAKLTQLFKKNIEKIGVSSDASIESNNIDPSSFIGPKVIIEEKAEIGKNVKILGGVYIGSKVKIEDNTLIYSNVSIYSETKIGKNCIIHANSVLGSDGLGFANKDEKWEKIEHLGIVKVENEVEIGSGCTIDRSSTGETVLKSGVKLDNQVHIAHNCEIGENTIIGAKTAIAGTTMVGKRCKIGGGCGIIDNISLCDDVTVTPMSFVTKSITKKGIYSGGSMLMEHKDWLKYSAELNRKIKK
;
A
#
# COMPACT_ATOMS: atom_id res chain seq x y z
N MET A 1 16.94 11.04 -22.67
CA MET A 1 15.54 10.63 -22.56
C MET A 1 14.69 11.86 -22.77
N SER A 2 13.79 11.89 -23.76
CA SER A 2 12.87 13.02 -23.95
C SER A 2 11.95 13.11 -22.76
N LYS A 3 11.91 14.25 -22.10
CA LYS A 3 10.94 14.53 -21.04
C LYS A 3 9.55 14.53 -21.69
N LYS A 4 8.58 13.87 -21.07
CA LYS A 4 7.21 13.83 -21.57
C LYS A 4 6.55 15.16 -21.26
N LYS A 5 6.37 16.02 -22.27
CA LYS A 5 5.58 17.24 -22.15
C LYS A 5 4.10 16.90 -22.16
N ILE A 6 3.34 17.46 -21.25
CA ILE A 6 1.89 17.26 -21.17
C ILE A 6 1.22 18.62 -21.30
N ASN A 7 0.25 18.70 -22.18
CA ASN A 7 -0.54 19.94 -22.42
C ASN A 7 -1.45 20.23 -21.23
N LEU A 8 -1.54 21.49 -20.83
CA LEU A 8 -2.29 21.95 -19.66
C LEU A 8 -3.78 21.68 -19.76
N LYS A 9 -4.38 21.83 -20.94
CA LYS A 9 -5.80 21.51 -21.16
C LYS A 9 -6.10 20.05 -20.91
N GLN A 10 -5.19 19.14 -21.31
CA GLN A 10 -5.33 17.71 -21.04
C GLN A 10 -5.30 17.41 -19.54
N ILE A 11 -4.38 18.07 -18.81
CA ILE A 11 -4.31 17.93 -17.35
C ILE A 11 -5.57 18.46 -16.68
N ALA A 12 -6.02 19.65 -17.04
CA ALA A 12 -7.21 20.26 -16.47
C ALA A 12 -8.46 19.39 -16.68
N ASN A 13 -8.66 18.90 -17.90
CA ASN A 13 -9.77 17.98 -18.21
C ASN A 13 -9.69 16.69 -17.41
N TYR A 14 -8.50 16.10 -17.27
CA TYR A 14 -8.32 14.87 -16.50
C TYR A 14 -8.59 15.06 -14.99
N LEU A 15 -8.29 16.24 -14.46
CA LEU A 15 -8.52 16.61 -13.07
C LEU A 15 -9.94 17.15 -12.80
N ASP A 16 -10.77 17.32 -13.84
CA ASP A 16 -12.06 18.05 -13.77
C ASP A 16 -11.88 19.46 -13.17
N GLY A 17 -10.83 20.14 -13.64
CA GLY A 17 -10.40 21.45 -13.14
C GLY A 17 -10.57 22.56 -14.16
N LYS A 18 -10.68 23.82 -13.65
CA LYS A 18 -10.77 25.03 -14.45
C LYS A 18 -9.41 25.74 -14.48
N VAL A 19 -8.93 26.09 -15.67
CA VAL A 19 -7.70 26.90 -15.82
C VAL A 19 -7.99 28.37 -15.58
N ILE A 20 -7.13 29.05 -14.81
CA ILE A 20 -7.07 30.51 -14.69
C ILE A 20 -5.68 30.94 -15.15
N GLY A 21 -5.62 31.69 -16.27
CA GLY A 21 -4.40 32.11 -16.95
C GLY A 21 -4.26 31.54 -18.34
N GLU A 22 -3.02 31.43 -18.84
CA GLU A 22 -2.73 30.91 -20.17
C GLU A 22 -2.97 29.39 -20.23
N GLU A 23 -3.92 28.98 -21.06
CA GLU A 23 -4.31 27.57 -21.18
C GLU A 23 -3.45 26.77 -22.17
N ASP A 24 -2.80 27.45 -23.12
CA ASP A 24 -2.08 26.79 -24.22
C ASP A 24 -0.58 26.66 -23.91
N CYS A 25 -0.29 25.95 -22.87
CA CYS A 25 1.08 25.68 -22.45
C CYS A 25 1.28 24.20 -22.07
N GLU A 26 2.54 23.81 -21.98
CA GLU A 26 2.96 22.45 -21.59
C GLU A 26 3.78 22.50 -20.32
N VAL A 27 3.75 21.38 -19.57
CA VAL A 27 4.56 21.14 -18.39
C VAL A 27 5.34 19.84 -18.52
N GLU A 28 6.51 19.77 -17.91
CA GLU A 28 7.44 18.62 -18.05
C GLU A 28 7.46 17.70 -16.81
N ASN A 29 7.35 18.29 -15.62
CA ASN A 29 7.45 17.53 -14.38
C ASN A 29 6.40 18.00 -13.36
N ILE A 30 6.13 17.12 -12.38
CA ILE A 30 5.42 17.50 -11.17
C ILE A 30 6.42 17.62 -10.03
N LEU A 31 6.52 18.79 -9.40
CA LEU A 31 7.46 19.08 -8.32
C LEU A 31 6.79 19.84 -7.16
N PRO A 32 7.34 19.73 -5.92
CA PRO A 32 6.91 20.57 -4.80
C PRO A 32 7.06 22.07 -5.10
N LEU A 33 6.25 22.91 -4.45
CA LEU A 33 6.19 24.37 -4.68
C LEU A 33 7.54 25.10 -4.63
N ASP A 34 8.42 24.68 -3.74
CA ASP A 34 9.75 25.27 -3.53
C ASP A 34 10.83 24.77 -4.49
N LEU A 35 10.58 23.67 -5.20
CA LEU A 35 11.52 23.08 -6.15
C LEU A 35 11.11 23.29 -7.61
N ALA A 36 9.83 23.60 -7.83
CA ALA A 36 9.27 23.77 -9.17
C ALA A 36 9.78 25.07 -9.84
N ASN A 37 9.92 25.02 -11.15
CA ASN A 37 10.35 26.14 -12.01
C ASN A 37 9.34 26.40 -13.15
N LYS A 38 9.69 27.27 -14.11
CA LYS A 38 8.82 27.70 -15.22
C LYS A 38 8.47 26.61 -16.25
N GLU A 39 8.91 25.39 -16.07
CA GLU A 39 8.55 24.22 -16.89
C GLU A 39 7.70 23.20 -16.12
N ASP A 40 7.49 23.41 -14.83
CA ASP A 40 6.92 22.41 -13.94
C ASP A 40 5.50 22.78 -13.48
N ILE A 41 4.71 21.74 -13.18
CA ILE A 41 3.45 21.85 -12.45
C ILE A 41 3.67 21.50 -10.99
N SER A 42 3.02 22.25 -10.10
CA SER A 42 3.00 21.98 -8.67
C SER A 42 1.57 21.86 -8.15
N PHE A 43 1.43 21.61 -6.87
CA PHE A 43 0.14 21.43 -6.21
C PHE A 43 0.13 22.05 -4.82
N PHE A 44 -1.04 22.51 -4.37
CA PHE A 44 -1.23 23.08 -3.04
C PHE A 44 -2.53 22.56 -2.41
N TYR A 45 -2.44 21.77 -1.34
CA TYR A 45 -3.56 21.25 -0.56
C TYR A 45 -3.38 21.39 0.96
N ASN A 46 -2.25 21.94 1.42
CA ASN A 46 -1.96 22.04 2.85
C ASN A 46 -1.57 23.46 3.23
N LYS A 47 -2.40 24.09 4.05
CA LYS A 47 -2.25 25.50 4.52
C LYS A 47 -0.90 25.80 5.18
N LYS A 48 -0.20 24.81 5.72
CA LYS A 48 1.15 24.96 6.29
C LYS A 48 2.18 25.45 5.26
N PHE A 49 1.92 25.27 3.98
CA PHE A 49 2.82 25.68 2.89
C PHE A 49 2.38 26.92 2.16
N ILE A 50 1.52 27.77 2.76
CA ILE A 50 0.96 28.98 2.13
C ILE A 50 2.04 29.98 1.69
N ASP A 51 3.14 30.11 2.44
CA ASP A 51 4.24 30.98 2.07
C ASP A 51 5.02 30.45 0.86
N LYS A 52 5.10 29.13 0.70
CA LYS A 52 5.67 28.52 -0.50
C LYS A 52 4.77 28.72 -1.73
N LEU A 53 3.45 28.75 -1.57
CA LEU A 53 2.52 29.07 -2.65
C LEU A 53 2.75 30.48 -3.20
N LYS A 54 2.91 31.48 -2.31
CA LYS A 54 3.13 32.88 -2.69
C LYS A 54 4.44 33.13 -3.42
N THR A 55 5.45 32.30 -3.20
CA THR A 55 6.83 32.47 -3.70
C THR A 55 7.26 31.44 -4.73
N THR A 56 6.41 30.50 -5.08
CA THR A 56 6.72 29.45 -6.05
C THR A 56 7.06 30.01 -7.43
N LYS A 57 7.98 29.33 -8.12
CA LYS A 57 8.33 29.60 -9.52
C LYS A 57 7.71 28.59 -10.48
N ALA A 58 6.81 27.74 -9.98
CA ALA A 58 6.08 26.79 -10.80
C ALA A 58 5.33 27.50 -11.92
N LYS A 59 5.28 26.94 -13.13
CA LYS A 59 4.49 27.45 -14.24
C LYS A 59 3.00 27.38 -13.94
N VAL A 60 2.60 26.25 -13.33
CA VAL A 60 1.21 25.93 -13.03
C VAL A 60 1.10 25.40 -11.60
N VAL A 61 0.04 25.78 -10.88
CA VAL A 61 -0.28 25.22 -9.56
C VAL A 61 -1.71 24.68 -9.56
N VAL A 62 -1.88 23.42 -9.15
CA VAL A 62 -3.18 22.81 -8.87
C VAL A 62 -3.58 23.16 -7.44
N LEU A 63 -4.75 23.80 -7.25
CA LEU A 63 -5.20 24.31 -5.96
C LEU A 63 -6.73 24.46 -5.91
N GLU A 64 -7.27 24.73 -4.75
CA GLU A 64 -8.68 25.03 -4.55
C GLU A 64 -8.95 26.54 -4.76
N GLU A 65 -10.18 26.92 -5.07
CA GLU A 65 -10.56 28.27 -5.50
C GLU A 65 -10.17 29.36 -4.50
N GLU A 66 -10.31 29.08 -3.20
CA GLU A 66 -10.00 30.03 -2.12
C GLU A 66 -8.52 30.51 -2.10
N TYR A 67 -7.61 29.77 -2.76
CA TYR A 67 -6.17 30.10 -2.79
C TYR A 67 -5.70 30.76 -4.08
N THR A 68 -6.57 30.96 -5.05
CA THR A 68 -6.21 31.54 -6.37
C THR A 68 -5.58 32.93 -6.27
N SER A 69 -6.09 33.77 -5.38
CA SER A 69 -5.56 35.14 -5.14
C SER A 69 -4.15 35.17 -4.54
N LEU A 70 -3.67 34.06 -3.99
CA LEU A 70 -2.34 33.96 -3.40
C LEU A 70 -1.29 33.37 -4.36
N ASN A 71 -1.74 32.88 -5.51
CA ASN A 71 -0.89 32.26 -6.53
C ASN A 71 -0.61 33.25 -7.67
N ASN A 72 0.66 33.48 -7.97
CA ASN A 72 1.09 34.33 -9.10
C ASN A 72 1.33 33.53 -10.40
N SER A 73 1.16 32.21 -10.36
CA SER A 73 1.32 31.32 -11.50
C SER A 73 -0.04 31.01 -12.15
N ILE A 74 -0.03 30.30 -13.28
CA ILE A 74 -1.25 29.74 -13.86
C ILE A 74 -1.84 28.77 -12.83
N SER A 75 -3.17 28.82 -12.65
CA SER A 75 -3.86 27.94 -11.71
C SER A 75 -4.72 26.90 -12.44
N ILE A 76 -4.70 25.66 -11.99
CA ILE A 76 -5.79 24.69 -12.24
C ILE A 76 -6.62 24.61 -10.97
N VAL A 77 -7.82 25.18 -11.02
CA VAL A 77 -8.73 25.20 -9.88
C VAL A 77 -9.53 23.91 -9.85
N VAL A 78 -9.49 23.21 -8.74
CA VAL A 78 -10.15 21.91 -8.51
C VAL A 78 -10.97 21.95 -7.23
N LYS A 79 -11.92 21.02 -7.09
CA LYS A 79 -12.76 20.91 -5.89
C LYS A 79 -12.01 20.36 -4.68
N ASP A 80 -11.08 19.42 -4.89
CA ASP A 80 -10.24 18.79 -3.86
C ASP A 80 -8.82 18.64 -4.41
N ALA A 81 -7.92 19.49 -3.94
CA ALA A 81 -6.54 19.56 -4.44
C ALA A 81 -5.71 18.33 -4.01
N HIS A 82 -6.07 17.65 -2.93
CA HIS A 82 -5.37 16.42 -2.51
C HIS A 82 -5.71 15.23 -3.41
N ILE A 83 -6.99 15.07 -3.76
CA ILE A 83 -7.42 14.06 -4.74
C ILE A 83 -6.84 14.38 -6.12
N ALA A 84 -6.85 15.66 -6.52
CA ALA A 84 -6.25 16.10 -7.78
C ALA A 84 -4.74 15.81 -7.83
N TYR A 85 -4.01 16.00 -6.73
CA TYR A 85 -2.60 15.63 -6.63
C TYR A 85 -2.39 14.13 -6.87
N ALA A 86 -3.19 13.27 -6.24
CA ALA A 86 -3.11 11.83 -6.45
C ALA A 86 -3.33 11.45 -7.93
N LYS A 87 -4.33 12.04 -8.61
CA LYS A 87 -4.57 11.84 -10.05
C LYS A 87 -3.42 12.40 -10.89
N LEU A 88 -2.94 13.59 -10.57
CA LEU A 88 -1.86 14.25 -11.31
C LEU A 88 -0.59 13.39 -11.34
N THR A 89 -0.21 12.78 -10.21
CA THR A 89 0.97 11.90 -10.15
C THR A 89 0.85 10.71 -11.10
N GLN A 90 -0.36 10.22 -11.37
CA GLN A 90 -0.57 9.09 -12.29
C GLN A 90 -0.26 9.47 -13.74
N LEU A 91 -0.46 10.73 -14.15
CA LEU A 91 -0.11 11.19 -15.50
C LEU A 91 1.40 11.21 -15.76
N PHE A 92 2.18 11.44 -14.70
CA PHE A 92 3.64 11.48 -14.76
C PHE A 92 4.30 10.13 -14.43
N LYS A 93 3.50 9.14 -14.00
CA LYS A 93 4.00 7.79 -13.75
C LYS A 93 4.59 7.19 -15.03
N LYS A 94 5.80 6.63 -14.93
CA LYS A 94 6.40 5.84 -16.01
C LYS A 94 5.82 4.45 -16.00
N ASN A 95 5.12 4.08 -17.04
CA ASN A 95 4.58 2.73 -17.19
C ASN A 95 5.67 1.74 -17.62
N ILE A 96 5.51 0.50 -17.22
CA ILE A 96 6.32 -0.63 -17.70
C ILE A 96 5.66 -1.13 -18.98
N GLU A 97 6.16 -0.66 -20.13
CA GLU A 97 5.61 -0.97 -21.46
C GLU A 97 6.17 -2.29 -22.07
N LYS A 98 6.83 -3.11 -21.24
CA LYS A 98 7.40 -4.38 -21.66
C LYS A 98 6.33 -5.45 -21.84
N ILE A 99 6.49 -6.28 -22.85
CA ILE A 99 5.66 -7.45 -23.14
C ILE A 99 6.58 -8.62 -23.48
N GLY A 100 6.11 -9.84 -23.23
CA GLY A 100 6.81 -11.07 -23.59
C GLY A 100 7.60 -11.68 -22.44
N VAL A 101 8.28 -12.76 -22.74
CA VAL A 101 8.97 -13.60 -21.77
C VAL A 101 10.48 -13.46 -21.94
N SER A 102 11.20 -13.22 -20.85
CA SER A 102 12.66 -13.21 -20.84
C SER A 102 13.20 -14.62 -21.11
N SER A 103 14.27 -14.71 -21.89
CA SER A 103 14.98 -15.98 -22.14
C SER A 103 15.56 -16.62 -20.87
N ASP A 104 15.76 -15.83 -19.80
CA ASP A 104 16.29 -16.30 -18.51
C ASP A 104 15.18 -16.71 -17.52
N ALA A 105 13.92 -16.72 -17.94
CA ALA A 105 12.82 -17.19 -17.12
C ALA A 105 12.67 -18.71 -17.22
N SER A 106 12.33 -19.36 -16.11
CA SER A 106 12.01 -20.80 -16.05
C SER A 106 10.49 -20.96 -15.86
N ILE A 107 9.83 -21.52 -16.88
CA ILE A 107 8.36 -21.57 -16.90
C ILE A 107 7.90 -23.00 -17.19
N GLU A 108 7.13 -23.55 -16.27
CA GLU A 108 6.49 -24.87 -16.40
C GLU A 108 5.01 -24.78 -16.77
N SER A 109 4.39 -23.60 -16.57
CA SER A 109 2.98 -23.38 -16.89
C SER A 109 2.78 -22.98 -18.35
N ASN A 110 1.70 -23.49 -18.96
CA ASN A 110 1.21 -23.12 -20.29
C ASN A 110 0.09 -22.05 -20.24
N ASN A 111 -0.26 -21.54 -19.07
CA ASN A 111 -1.43 -20.69 -18.85
C ASN A 111 -1.02 -19.24 -18.60
N ILE A 112 -0.25 -18.66 -19.54
CA ILE A 112 0.25 -17.29 -19.46
C ILE A 112 -0.30 -16.49 -20.64
N ASP A 113 -1.02 -15.40 -20.35
CA ASP A 113 -1.55 -14.52 -21.39
C ASP A 113 -0.41 -13.83 -22.15
N PRO A 114 -0.42 -13.83 -23.50
CA PRO A 114 0.68 -13.29 -24.32
C PRO A 114 0.89 -11.78 -24.18
N SER A 115 -0.08 -11.03 -23.63
CA SER A 115 0.08 -9.60 -23.35
C SER A 115 0.89 -9.30 -22.08
N SER A 116 1.25 -10.33 -21.32
CA SER A 116 1.98 -10.18 -20.06
C SER A 116 3.50 -10.08 -20.28
N PHE A 117 4.18 -9.54 -19.28
CA PHE A 117 5.63 -9.46 -19.22
C PHE A 117 6.17 -10.34 -18.09
N ILE A 118 7.06 -11.26 -18.46
CA ILE A 118 7.78 -12.12 -17.53
C ILE A 118 9.27 -11.75 -17.59
N GLY A 119 9.77 -11.18 -16.51
CA GLY A 119 11.14 -10.68 -16.41
C GLY A 119 12.21 -11.77 -16.27
N PRO A 120 13.48 -11.38 -16.25
CA PRO A 120 14.59 -12.32 -16.15
C PRO A 120 14.59 -13.03 -14.77
N LYS A 121 15.05 -14.30 -14.76
CA LYS A 121 15.14 -15.14 -13.56
C LYS A 121 13.81 -15.33 -12.80
N VAL A 122 12.69 -15.11 -13.46
CA VAL A 122 11.38 -15.47 -12.93
C VAL A 122 11.21 -16.98 -13.03
N ILE A 123 10.68 -17.58 -11.96
CA ILE A 123 10.31 -19.01 -11.92
C ILE A 123 8.79 -19.08 -11.80
N ILE A 124 8.15 -19.83 -12.70
CA ILE A 124 6.70 -20.08 -12.68
C ILE A 124 6.49 -21.59 -12.74
N GLU A 125 5.96 -22.15 -11.66
CA GLU A 125 5.69 -23.59 -11.57
C GLU A 125 4.44 -24.01 -12.34
N GLU A 126 4.21 -25.33 -12.40
CA GLU A 126 3.11 -25.96 -13.11
C GLU A 126 1.73 -25.43 -12.68
N LYS A 127 0.79 -25.39 -13.62
CA LYS A 127 -0.62 -24.99 -13.39
C LYS A 127 -0.82 -23.58 -12.82
N ALA A 128 0.20 -22.72 -12.76
CA ALA A 128 0.02 -21.31 -12.47
C ALA A 128 -0.75 -20.65 -13.61
N GLU A 129 -1.63 -19.69 -13.30
CA GLU A 129 -2.43 -18.94 -14.28
C GLU A 129 -2.06 -17.46 -14.21
N ILE A 130 -1.63 -16.89 -15.34
CA ILE A 130 -1.24 -15.48 -15.46
C ILE A 130 -2.15 -14.77 -16.44
N GLY A 131 -2.94 -13.83 -15.94
CA GLY A 131 -3.91 -13.04 -16.69
C GLY A 131 -3.33 -12.00 -17.62
N LYS A 132 -4.22 -11.21 -18.26
CA LYS A 132 -3.85 -10.19 -19.25
C LYS A 132 -3.07 -9.03 -18.64
N ASN A 133 -2.09 -8.52 -19.39
CA ASN A 133 -1.30 -7.34 -19.00
C ASN A 133 -0.61 -7.46 -17.63
N VAL A 134 -0.46 -8.64 -17.08
CA VAL A 134 0.29 -8.85 -15.85
C VAL A 134 1.77 -8.54 -16.10
N LYS A 135 2.40 -7.83 -15.17
CA LYS A 135 3.83 -7.50 -15.26
C LYS A 135 4.56 -8.14 -14.08
N ILE A 136 5.41 -9.11 -14.36
CA ILE A 136 6.22 -9.82 -13.37
C ILE A 136 7.67 -9.44 -13.60
N LEU A 137 8.27 -8.72 -12.64
CA LEU A 137 9.65 -8.25 -12.76
C LEU A 137 10.64 -9.35 -12.36
N GLY A 138 11.93 -9.07 -12.51
CA GLY A 138 12.96 -10.10 -12.36
C GLY A 138 13.06 -10.73 -10.97
N GLY A 139 13.41 -12.02 -10.93
CA GLY A 139 13.66 -12.77 -9.69
C GLY A 139 12.42 -13.17 -8.90
N VAL A 140 11.23 -13.05 -9.45
CA VAL A 140 9.97 -13.46 -8.81
C VAL A 140 9.82 -14.98 -8.86
N TYR A 141 9.39 -15.58 -7.75
CA TYR A 141 8.98 -16.97 -7.67
C TYR A 141 7.45 -17.08 -7.58
N ILE A 142 6.88 -17.92 -8.43
CA ILE A 142 5.44 -18.22 -8.48
C ILE A 142 5.25 -19.73 -8.39
N GLY A 143 4.72 -20.17 -7.25
CA GLY A 143 4.47 -21.57 -6.96
C GLY A 143 3.33 -22.18 -7.77
N SER A 144 3.19 -23.48 -7.69
CA SER A 144 2.18 -24.23 -8.46
C SER A 144 0.75 -23.77 -8.16
N LYS A 145 -0.11 -23.78 -9.19
CA LYS A 145 -1.54 -23.42 -9.10
C LYS A 145 -1.80 -22.00 -8.58
N VAL A 146 -0.81 -21.12 -8.54
CA VAL A 146 -1.00 -19.69 -8.25
C VAL A 146 -1.85 -19.08 -9.35
N LYS A 147 -2.79 -18.22 -8.97
CA LYS A 147 -3.63 -17.47 -9.91
C LYS A 147 -3.41 -15.98 -9.77
N ILE A 148 -3.02 -15.30 -10.86
CA ILE A 148 -2.82 -13.86 -10.92
C ILE A 148 -3.70 -13.29 -12.02
N GLU A 149 -4.66 -12.45 -11.61
CA GLU A 149 -5.60 -11.84 -12.55
C GLU A 149 -5.05 -10.57 -13.21
N ASP A 150 -5.82 -10.03 -14.16
CA ASP A 150 -5.42 -9.00 -15.12
C ASP A 150 -4.82 -7.72 -14.49
N ASN A 151 -3.89 -7.08 -15.23
CA ASN A 151 -3.29 -5.78 -14.93
C ASN A 151 -2.52 -5.71 -13.59
N THR A 152 -2.17 -6.84 -12.99
CA THR A 152 -1.43 -6.89 -11.74
C THR A 152 0.06 -6.71 -11.98
N LEU A 153 0.72 -5.92 -11.13
CA LEU A 153 2.15 -5.64 -11.17
C LEU A 153 2.87 -6.27 -9.98
N ILE A 154 3.83 -7.14 -10.27
CA ILE A 154 4.65 -7.81 -9.27
C ILE A 154 6.09 -7.36 -9.43
N TYR A 155 6.60 -6.67 -8.41
CA TYR A 155 7.97 -6.19 -8.36
C TYR A 155 8.97 -7.31 -8.08
N SER A 156 10.25 -6.99 -8.28
CA SER A 156 11.34 -7.97 -8.20
C SER A 156 11.44 -8.67 -6.85
N ASN A 157 11.87 -9.93 -6.88
CA ASN A 157 12.14 -10.76 -5.70
C ASN A 157 10.92 -11.03 -4.80
N VAL A 158 9.70 -10.93 -5.31
CA VAL A 158 8.50 -11.37 -4.61
C VAL A 158 8.42 -12.89 -4.68
N SER A 159 8.03 -13.54 -3.56
CA SER A 159 7.77 -14.97 -3.50
C SER A 159 6.29 -15.23 -3.24
N ILE A 160 5.65 -15.98 -4.14
CA ILE A 160 4.23 -16.33 -4.06
C ILE A 160 4.13 -17.84 -3.97
N TYR A 161 3.73 -18.33 -2.82
CA TYR A 161 3.60 -19.76 -2.55
C TYR A 161 2.38 -20.36 -3.25
N SER A 162 2.43 -21.66 -3.42
CA SER A 162 1.42 -22.43 -4.17
C SER A 162 -0.01 -22.16 -3.74
N GLU A 163 -0.93 -22.19 -4.72
CA GLU A 163 -2.38 -22.02 -4.57
C GLU A 163 -2.84 -20.61 -4.14
N THR A 164 -1.92 -19.66 -3.96
CA THR A 164 -2.25 -18.25 -3.69
C THR A 164 -3.05 -17.65 -4.85
N LYS A 165 -4.09 -16.89 -4.52
CA LYS A 165 -4.95 -16.21 -5.50
C LYS A 165 -4.79 -14.69 -5.38
N ILE A 166 -4.54 -14.02 -6.51
CA ILE A 166 -4.35 -12.57 -6.58
C ILE A 166 -5.28 -12.00 -7.65
N GLY A 167 -6.12 -11.07 -7.24
CA GLY A 167 -7.08 -10.39 -8.08
C GLY A 167 -6.49 -9.39 -9.06
N LYS A 168 -7.37 -8.59 -9.68
CA LYS A 168 -7.03 -7.61 -10.72
C LYS A 168 -6.47 -6.33 -10.15
N ASN A 169 -5.64 -5.65 -10.96
CA ASN A 169 -5.13 -4.30 -10.66
C ASN A 169 -4.36 -4.23 -9.33
N CYS A 170 -3.76 -5.33 -8.88
CA CYS A 170 -2.95 -5.37 -7.66
C CYS A 170 -1.53 -4.89 -7.93
N ILE A 171 -0.88 -4.37 -6.89
CA ILE A 171 0.54 -4.02 -6.91
C ILE A 171 1.21 -4.71 -5.72
N ILE A 172 2.23 -5.54 -6.01
CA ILE A 172 2.99 -6.22 -4.96
C ILE A 172 4.44 -5.77 -5.06
N HIS A 173 4.89 -5.03 -4.06
CA HIS A 173 6.23 -4.46 -4.04
C HIS A 173 7.29 -5.48 -3.65
N ALA A 174 8.53 -5.14 -3.98
CA ALA A 174 9.69 -6.02 -3.91
C ALA A 174 9.91 -6.69 -2.53
N ASN A 175 10.44 -7.90 -2.55
CA ASN A 175 10.80 -8.71 -1.37
C ASN A 175 9.61 -9.11 -0.48
N SER A 176 8.37 -9.00 -0.95
CA SER A 176 7.21 -9.47 -0.19
C SER A 176 7.00 -10.97 -0.40
N VAL A 177 6.49 -11.64 0.63
CA VAL A 177 6.21 -13.08 0.65
C VAL A 177 4.74 -13.32 0.93
N LEU A 178 4.07 -14.05 0.06
CA LEU A 178 2.66 -14.41 0.18
C LEU A 178 2.51 -15.92 0.24
N GLY A 179 1.89 -16.43 1.30
CA GLY A 179 1.56 -17.84 1.43
C GLY A 179 2.57 -18.70 2.19
N SER A 180 3.54 -18.09 2.89
CA SER A 180 4.37 -18.81 3.85
C SER A 180 3.54 -19.36 5.01
N ASP A 181 4.03 -20.42 5.67
CA ASP A 181 3.42 -20.91 6.90
C ASP A 181 3.56 -19.88 8.02
N GLY A 182 2.52 -19.75 8.84
CA GLY A 182 2.57 -19.00 10.07
C GLY A 182 3.11 -19.79 11.26
N LEU A 183 3.04 -19.22 12.47
CA LEU A 183 3.44 -19.85 13.71
C LEU A 183 2.34 -20.81 14.21
N GLY A 184 2.38 -22.05 13.76
CA GLY A 184 1.44 -23.10 14.14
C GLY A 184 2.17 -24.28 14.79
N PHE A 185 2.12 -24.38 16.12
CA PHE A 185 2.76 -25.48 16.87
C PHE A 185 1.90 -25.90 18.08
N ALA A 186 1.86 -27.20 18.34
CA ALA A 186 1.28 -27.78 19.55
C ALA A 186 2.40 -28.18 20.50
N ASN A 187 2.25 -27.92 21.80
CA ASN A 187 3.21 -28.36 22.79
C ASN A 187 2.85 -29.78 23.26
N LYS A 188 3.85 -30.69 23.18
CA LYS A 188 3.78 -32.03 23.73
C LYS A 188 5.09 -32.35 24.42
N ASP A 189 5.04 -32.59 25.71
CA ASP A 189 6.19 -32.98 26.53
C ASP A 189 7.39 -32.00 26.34
N GLU A 190 7.12 -30.68 26.47
CA GLU A 190 8.07 -29.59 26.32
C GLU A 190 8.68 -29.47 24.90
N LYS A 191 8.13 -30.14 23.91
CA LYS A 191 8.53 -30.06 22.50
C LYS A 191 7.41 -29.50 21.65
N TRP A 192 7.79 -28.82 20.55
CA TRP A 192 6.86 -28.24 19.61
C TRP A 192 6.64 -29.17 18.43
N GLU A 193 5.42 -29.65 18.26
CA GLU A 193 4.99 -30.37 17.05
C GLU A 193 4.37 -29.35 16.08
N LYS A 194 4.82 -29.37 14.82
CA LYS A 194 4.35 -28.45 13.80
C LYS A 194 2.89 -28.74 13.42
N ILE A 195 2.08 -27.70 13.36
CA ILE A 195 0.76 -27.71 12.73
C ILE A 195 0.94 -27.23 11.30
N GLU A 196 0.73 -28.11 10.32
CA GLU A 196 0.86 -27.77 8.91
C GLU A 196 -0.21 -26.77 8.49
N HIS A 197 0.18 -25.81 7.63
CA HIS A 197 -0.72 -24.84 7.08
C HIS A 197 -1.20 -25.31 5.70
N LEU A 198 -2.44 -25.79 5.65
CA LEU A 198 -3.07 -26.41 4.47
C LEU A 198 -3.97 -25.46 3.68
N GLY A 199 -4.19 -24.25 4.21
CA GLY A 199 -5.00 -23.23 3.56
C GLY A 199 -4.20 -22.37 2.60
N ILE A 200 -4.80 -21.29 2.14
CA ILE A 200 -4.25 -20.42 1.11
C ILE A 200 -4.29 -18.94 1.51
N VAL A 201 -3.60 -18.12 0.73
CA VAL A 201 -3.77 -16.65 0.72
C VAL A 201 -4.67 -16.25 -0.44
N LYS A 202 -5.61 -15.37 -0.17
CA LYS A 202 -6.47 -14.73 -1.17
C LYS A 202 -6.34 -13.22 -1.09
N VAL A 203 -5.89 -12.62 -2.17
CA VAL A 203 -5.81 -11.17 -2.36
C VAL A 203 -6.87 -10.79 -3.39
N GLU A 204 -7.83 -9.95 -3.00
CA GLU A 204 -8.86 -9.47 -3.92
C GLU A 204 -8.35 -8.31 -4.80
N ASN A 205 -9.25 -7.61 -5.50
CA ASN A 205 -8.87 -6.59 -6.50
C ASN A 205 -8.31 -5.31 -5.88
N GLU A 206 -7.47 -4.61 -6.64
CA GLU A 206 -6.97 -3.25 -6.30
C GLU A 206 -6.20 -3.18 -4.98
N VAL A 207 -5.63 -4.29 -4.54
CA VAL A 207 -4.80 -4.36 -3.33
C VAL A 207 -3.39 -3.90 -3.65
N GLU A 208 -2.81 -3.12 -2.75
CA GLU A 208 -1.39 -2.75 -2.82
C GLU A 208 -0.66 -3.26 -1.58
N ILE A 209 0.40 -4.02 -1.80
CA ILE A 209 1.23 -4.63 -0.75
C ILE A 209 2.62 -4.03 -0.84
N GLY A 210 3.03 -3.30 0.21
CA GLY A 210 4.33 -2.64 0.33
C GLY A 210 5.52 -3.61 0.34
N SER A 211 6.71 -3.08 0.25
CA SER A 211 7.94 -3.89 0.19
C SER A 211 8.19 -4.64 1.49
N GLY A 212 8.64 -5.89 1.37
CA GLY A 212 9.01 -6.71 2.53
C GLY A 212 7.85 -7.10 3.43
N CYS A 213 6.61 -7.07 2.93
CA CYS A 213 5.46 -7.59 3.65
C CYS A 213 5.45 -9.11 3.67
N THR A 214 4.88 -9.68 4.74
CA THR A 214 4.66 -11.13 4.87
C THR A 214 3.19 -11.41 5.14
N ILE A 215 2.57 -12.23 4.30
CA ILE A 215 1.16 -12.63 4.43
C ILE A 215 1.13 -14.15 4.54
N ASP A 216 0.87 -14.67 5.73
CA ASP A 216 0.89 -16.09 5.98
C ASP A 216 -0.37 -16.76 5.43
N ARG A 217 -0.21 -18.00 4.94
CA ARG A 217 -1.36 -18.81 4.56
C ARG A 217 -2.15 -19.24 5.80
N SER A 218 -3.41 -19.49 5.60
CA SER A 218 -4.28 -20.05 6.64
C SER A 218 -3.83 -21.45 7.03
N SER A 219 -4.02 -21.82 8.30
CA SER A 219 -3.86 -23.22 8.72
C SER A 219 -4.89 -24.12 8.03
N THR A 220 -6.14 -23.63 7.95
CA THR A 220 -7.24 -24.20 7.16
C THR A 220 -8.12 -23.09 6.63
N GLY A 221 -8.55 -23.17 5.37
CA GLY A 221 -9.34 -22.10 4.73
C GLY A 221 -8.46 -21.01 4.09
N GLU A 222 -8.76 -19.75 4.33
CA GLU A 222 -8.12 -18.63 3.63
C GLU A 222 -7.67 -17.54 4.61
N THR A 223 -6.49 -16.95 4.37
CA THR A 223 -6.12 -15.61 4.84
C THR A 223 -6.48 -14.62 3.74
N VAL A 224 -7.25 -13.58 4.04
CA VAL A 224 -7.90 -12.75 2.99
C VAL A 224 -7.56 -11.28 3.14
N LEU A 225 -7.09 -10.68 2.05
CA LEU A 225 -7.04 -9.24 1.86
C LEU A 225 -8.16 -8.83 0.90
N LYS A 226 -9.17 -8.11 1.41
CA LYS A 226 -10.32 -7.65 0.61
C LYS A 226 -9.94 -6.53 -0.35
N SER A 227 -10.83 -6.24 -1.30
CA SER A 227 -10.60 -5.24 -2.35
C SER A 227 -10.21 -3.87 -1.80
N GLY A 228 -9.24 -3.21 -2.44
CA GLY A 228 -8.79 -1.87 -2.11
C GLY A 228 -7.88 -1.76 -0.87
N VAL A 229 -7.53 -2.85 -0.20
CA VAL A 229 -6.59 -2.85 0.94
C VAL A 229 -5.23 -2.28 0.52
N LYS A 230 -4.64 -1.45 1.38
CA LYS A 230 -3.29 -0.89 1.20
C LYS A 230 -2.43 -1.23 2.42
N LEU A 231 -1.38 -1.99 2.19
CA LEU A 231 -0.37 -2.30 3.20
C LEU A 231 0.91 -1.51 2.88
N ASP A 232 1.39 -0.76 3.83
CA ASP A 232 2.69 -0.11 3.75
C ASP A 232 3.83 -1.13 3.98
N ASN A 233 5.06 -0.70 3.89
CA ASN A 233 6.24 -1.57 3.92
C ASN A 233 6.38 -2.35 5.23
N GLN A 234 6.82 -3.61 5.14
CA GLN A 234 7.11 -4.48 6.27
C GLN A 234 5.88 -4.75 7.19
N VAL A 235 4.67 -4.74 6.64
CA VAL A 235 3.48 -5.20 7.36
C VAL A 235 3.47 -6.72 7.40
N HIS A 236 3.13 -7.28 8.57
CA HIS A 236 2.90 -8.70 8.74
C HIS A 236 1.42 -9.00 8.99
N ILE A 237 0.86 -9.90 8.21
CA ILE A 237 -0.49 -10.45 8.38
C ILE A 237 -0.36 -11.95 8.62
N ALA A 238 -0.65 -12.38 9.84
CA ALA A 238 -0.57 -13.78 10.21
C ALA A 238 -1.74 -14.61 9.64
N HIS A 239 -1.66 -15.92 9.85
CA HIS A 239 -2.60 -16.91 9.33
C HIS A 239 -4.07 -16.65 9.73
N ASN A 240 -5.00 -17.01 8.88
CA ASN A 240 -6.46 -16.92 9.11
C ASN A 240 -7.00 -15.49 9.34
N CYS A 241 -6.24 -14.45 9.06
CA CYS A 241 -6.72 -13.08 9.16
C CYS A 241 -7.63 -12.71 7.98
N GLU A 242 -8.57 -11.81 8.23
CA GLU A 242 -9.30 -11.11 7.17
C GLU A 242 -9.15 -9.60 7.34
N ILE A 243 -8.67 -8.92 6.30
CA ILE A 243 -8.56 -7.46 6.25
C ILE A 243 -9.64 -6.91 5.34
N GLY A 244 -10.56 -6.13 5.90
CA GLY A 244 -11.74 -5.60 5.23
C GLY A 244 -11.44 -4.54 4.17
N GLU A 245 -12.41 -4.34 3.27
CA GLU A 245 -12.31 -3.47 2.09
C GLU A 245 -11.82 -2.06 2.41
N ASN A 246 -10.93 -1.53 1.57
CA ASN A 246 -10.41 -0.16 1.66
C ASN A 246 -9.73 0.17 3.01
N THR A 247 -9.27 -0.83 3.74
CA THR A 247 -8.47 -0.65 4.96
C THR A 247 -7.02 -0.34 4.60
N ILE A 248 -6.42 0.61 5.31
CA ILE A 248 -5.01 0.97 5.14
C ILE A 248 -4.22 0.67 6.41
N ILE A 249 -3.03 0.10 6.26
CA ILE A 249 -2.18 -0.33 7.37
C ILE A 249 -0.77 0.24 7.18
N GLY A 250 -0.32 1.04 8.15
CA GLY A 250 0.99 1.68 8.14
C GLY A 250 2.14 0.72 8.39
N ALA A 251 3.32 1.14 7.99
CA ALA A 251 4.53 0.33 7.98
C ALA A 251 4.85 -0.34 9.32
N LYS A 252 5.44 -1.53 9.26
CA LYS A 252 5.89 -2.32 10.44
C LYS A 252 4.78 -2.70 11.42
N THR A 253 3.53 -2.67 11.01
CA THR A 253 2.41 -3.17 11.82
C THR A 253 2.32 -4.69 11.67
N ALA A 254 2.07 -5.37 12.81
CA ALA A 254 1.86 -6.80 12.84
C ALA A 254 0.43 -7.12 13.34
N ILE A 255 -0.26 -7.97 12.59
CA ILE A 255 -1.59 -8.48 12.94
C ILE A 255 -1.47 -9.98 13.17
N ALA A 256 -1.75 -10.41 14.41
CA ALA A 256 -1.65 -11.81 14.81
C ALA A 256 -2.84 -12.64 14.29
N GLY A 257 -2.68 -13.96 14.36
CA GLY A 257 -3.55 -14.92 13.69
C GLY A 257 -5.04 -14.83 14.05
N THR A 258 -5.88 -15.19 13.10
CA THR A 258 -7.34 -15.27 13.26
C THR A 258 -8.00 -13.92 13.62
N THR A 259 -7.32 -12.82 13.34
CA THR A 259 -7.83 -11.46 13.59
C THR A 259 -8.62 -10.94 12.40
N MET A 260 -9.79 -10.36 12.69
CA MET A 260 -10.69 -9.77 11.70
C MET A 260 -10.64 -8.25 11.79
N VAL A 261 -10.20 -7.58 10.72
CA VAL A 261 -10.21 -6.12 10.62
C VAL A 261 -11.31 -5.70 9.67
N GLY A 262 -12.20 -4.84 10.14
CA GLY A 262 -13.32 -4.32 9.36
C GLY A 262 -12.91 -3.44 8.17
N LYS A 263 -13.90 -2.91 7.47
CA LYS A 263 -13.72 -2.06 6.28
C LYS A 263 -13.29 -0.65 6.66
N ARG A 264 -12.55 0.02 5.77
CA ARG A 264 -12.17 1.45 5.87
C ARG A 264 -11.42 1.79 7.16
N CYS A 265 -10.80 0.80 7.79
CA CYS A 265 -9.96 1.02 8.96
C CYS A 265 -8.66 1.73 8.57
N LYS A 266 -8.12 2.50 9.49
CA LYS A 266 -6.82 3.19 9.35
C LYS A 266 -5.93 2.76 10.51
N ILE A 267 -5.00 1.85 10.26
CA ILE A 267 -4.07 1.37 11.28
C ILE A 267 -2.74 2.09 11.10
N GLY A 268 -2.31 2.82 12.12
CA GLY A 268 -1.02 3.53 12.11
C GLY A 268 0.16 2.58 12.06
N GLY A 269 1.33 3.11 11.68
CA GLY A 269 2.55 2.31 11.61
C GLY A 269 3.05 1.84 13.00
N GLY A 270 3.73 0.70 13.03
CA GLY A 270 4.31 0.13 14.23
C GLY A 270 3.29 -0.39 15.25
N CYS A 271 2.06 -0.64 14.83
CA CYS A 271 1.04 -1.21 15.71
C CYS A 271 1.20 -2.72 15.86
N GLY A 272 0.81 -3.23 17.05
CA GLY A 272 0.64 -4.66 17.30
C GLY A 272 -0.85 -4.95 17.57
N ILE A 273 -1.42 -5.95 16.92
CA ILE A 273 -2.79 -6.40 17.16
C ILE A 273 -2.73 -7.88 17.51
N ILE A 274 -3.24 -8.24 18.71
CA ILE A 274 -3.21 -9.62 19.18
C ILE A 274 -4.15 -10.51 18.37
N ASP A 275 -3.99 -11.80 18.54
CA ASP A 275 -4.77 -12.86 17.88
C ASP A 275 -6.22 -12.94 18.37
N ASN A 276 -7.06 -13.57 17.56
CA ASN A 276 -8.46 -13.90 17.90
C ASN A 276 -9.35 -12.71 18.30
N ILE A 277 -9.08 -11.50 17.80
CA ILE A 277 -9.91 -10.33 18.05
C ILE A 277 -10.51 -9.77 16.75
N SER A 278 -11.48 -8.86 16.90
CA SER A 278 -12.09 -8.16 15.77
C SER A 278 -12.12 -6.66 15.97
N LEU A 279 -11.85 -5.92 14.91
CA LEU A 279 -12.04 -4.49 14.80
C LEU A 279 -13.22 -4.23 13.86
N CYS A 280 -14.24 -3.48 14.33
CA CYS A 280 -15.36 -3.12 13.47
C CYS A 280 -14.93 -2.12 12.37
N ASP A 281 -15.84 -1.83 11.43
CA ASP A 281 -15.62 -0.85 10.36
C ASP A 281 -15.29 0.55 10.89
N ASP A 282 -14.55 1.33 10.07
CA ASP A 282 -14.25 2.75 10.32
C ASP A 282 -13.45 3.02 11.61
N VAL A 283 -12.65 2.08 12.06
CA VAL A 283 -11.73 2.23 13.19
C VAL A 283 -10.44 2.89 12.74
N THR A 284 -9.98 3.88 13.49
CA THR A 284 -8.63 4.43 13.36
C THR A 284 -7.80 4.06 14.59
N VAL A 285 -6.68 3.39 14.39
CA VAL A 285 -5.68 3.10 15.44
C VAL A 285 -4.47 3.99 15.19
N THR A 286 -4.08 4.79 16.18
CA THR A 286 -2.92 5.69 16.03
C THR A 286 -1.60 4.90 16.03
N PRO A 287 -0.52 5.45 15.44
CA PRO A 287 0.77 4.76 15.37
C PRO A 287 1.29 4.29 16.74
N MET A 288 2.09 3.20 16.73
CA MET A 288 2.73 2.61 17.91
C MET A 288 1.74 2.11 18.98
N SER A 289 0.50 1.83 18.61
CA SER A 289 -0.52 1.31 19.53
C SER A 289 -0.46 -0.22 19.62
N PHE A 290 -0.74 -0.74 20.83
CA PHE A 290 -0.91 -2.17 21.07
C PHE A 290 -2.38 -2.48 21.38
N VAL A 291 -3.05 -3.20 20.48
CA VAL A 291 -4.48 -3.53 20.58
C VAL A 291 -4.63 -4.93 21.16
N THR A 292 -5.18 -5.00 22.38
CA THR A 292 -5.29 -6.24 23.18
C THR A 292 -6.72 -6.73 23.37
N LYS A 293 -7.70 -6.12 22.72
CA LYS A 293 -9.11 -6.52 22.78
C LYS A 293 -9.85 -6.06 21.52
N SER A 294 -10.97 -6.74 21.25
CA SER A 294 -11.86 -6.36 20.14
C SER A 294 -12.38 -4.93 20.28
N ILE A 295 -12.49 -4.24 19.15
CA ILE A 295 -13.02 -2.88 19.03
C ILE A 295 -14.37 -2.97 18.34
N THR A 296 -15.45 -2.73 19.07
CA THR A 296 -16.83 -2.89 18.59
C THR A 296 -17.50 -1.60 18.17
N LYS A 297 -16.87 -0.44 18.39
CA LYS A 297 -17.40 0.87 18.03
C LYS A 297 -16.40 1.61 17.14
N LYS A 298 -16.90 2.23 16.05
CA LYS A 298 -16.08 3.12 15.21
C LYS A 298 -15.50 4.27 16.02
N GLY A 299 -14.31 4.72 15.69
CA GLY A 299 -13.66 5.83 16.38
C GLY A 299 -12.14 5.79 16.26
N ILE A 300 -11.51 6.72 16.97
CA ILE A 300 -10.04 6.82 17.02
C ILE A 300 -9.56 6.24 18.35
N TYR A 301 -8.63 5.30 18.26
CA TYR A 301 -8.05 4.59 19.41
C TYR A 301 -6.56 4.79 19.46
N SER A 302 -6.05 5.04 20.65
CA SER A 302 -4.61 5.25 20.88
C SER A 302 -4.14 4.36 22.01
N GLY A 303 -2.96 3.78 21.86
CA GLY A 303 -2.29 2.99 22.88
C GLY A 303 -0.77 3.19 22.75
N GLY A 304 -0.05 2.93 23.83
CA GLY A 304 1.40 3.14 23.88
C GLY A 304 1.79 4.27 24.83
N SER A 305 3.09 4.40 25.13
CA SER A 305 3.62 5.45 26.00
C SER A 305 3.80 6.76 25.25
N MET A 306 3.50 7.88 25.90
CA MET A 306 3.84 9.20 25.37
C MET A 306 5.37 9.39 25.36
N LEU A 307 5.88 10.08 24.33
CA LEU A 307 7.26 10.55 24.33
C LEU A 307 7.44 11.64 25.38
N MET A 308 8.43 11.47 26.27
CA MET A 308 8.79 12.44 27.28
C MET A 308 10.31 12.37 27.51
N GLU A 309 10.87 13.35 28.21
CA GLU A 309 12.26 13.28 28.62
C GLU A 309 12.51 12.05 29.51
N HIS A 310 13.69 11.43 29.38
CA HIS A 310 13.99 10.17 30.09
C HIS A 310 13.79 10.25 31.61
N LYS A 311 14.17 11.38 32.21
CA LYS A 311 13.96 11.62 33.64
C LYS A 311 12.48 11.60 34.07
N ASP A 312 11.61 12.15 33.24
CA ASP A 312 10.16 12.20 33.50
C ASP A 312 9.52 10.86 33.18
N TRP A 313 9.99 10.15 32.15
CA TRP A 313 9.56 8.77 31.87
C TRP A 313 9.88 7.82 33.04
N LEU A 314 11.04 7.96 33.67
CA LEU A 314 11.39 7.17 34.87
C LEU A 314 10.43 7.44 36.03
N LYS A 315 10.08 8.71 36.31
CA LYS A 315 9.11 9.08 37.35
C LYS A 315 7.72 8.48 37.03
N TYR A 316 7.23 8.66 35.80
CA TYR A 316 5.95 8.12 35.34
C TYR A 316 5.90 6.60 35.50
N SER A 317 6.94 5.90 35.08
CA SER A 317 7.05 4.45 35.20
C SER A 317 7.06 3.99 36.66
N ALA A 318 7.75 4.72 37.54
CA ALA A 318 7.78 4.42 38.97
C ALA A 318 6.41 4.62 39.65
N GLU A 319 5.67 5.67 39.25
CA GLU A 319 4.30 5.91 39.74
C GLU A 319 3.31 4.82 39.30
N LEU A 320 3.38 4.40 38.03
CA LEU A 320 2.59 3.28 37.52
C LEU A 320 2.85 2.01 38.32
N ASN A 321 4.11 1.66 38.55
CA ASN A 321 4.50 0.48 39.33
C ASN A 321 3.99 0.53 40.79
N ARG A 322 3.96 1.70 41.41
CA ARG A 322 3.38 1.88 42.75
C ARG A 322 1.86 1.68 42.79
N LYS A 323 1.14 2.10 41.72
CA LYS A 323 -0.33 1.90 41.62
C LYS A 323 -0.69 0.44 41.37
N ILE A 324 0.15 -0.33 40.67
CA ILE A 324 -0.08 -1.76 40.41
C ILE A 324 0.16 -2.63 41.67
N LYS A 325 1.03 -2.18 42.58
CA LYS A 325 1.36 -2.92 43.80
C LYS A 325 0.39 -2.64 44.98
N LYS A 326 -0.58 -1.77 44.81
CA LYS A 326 -1.71 -1.54 45.73
C LYS A 326 -2.95 -2.31 45.28
#